data_d4d92ca3b2a10b7f9e7dd094d1b11655
#
_entry.id   d4d92ca3b2a10b7f9e7dd094d1b11655
#
_cell.length_a   1.000
_cell.length_b   1.000
_cell.length_c   1.000
_cell.angle_alpha   90.00
_cell.angle_beta   90.00
_cell.angle_gamma   90.00
#
_symmetry.space_group_name_H-M   'P 1'
#
loop_
_entity.id
_entity.type
_entity.pdbx_description
1 polymer ?
#
loop_
_entity_poly.entity_id
_entity_poly.type
_entity_poly.pdbx_seq_one_letter_code
_entity_poly.pdbx_strand_id
1 'polypeptide(L)'
;MAQPAADVRSPGPREVLRLLAPFPGRTAIAVRVALICALVVLVTSGYGTPEAAISAYVVFFLNRADRVTSVVLAVAMLLLVTVVIALVMGVAIFSIDYSILRVACMTAMSIGLLYLTSASKLRPVGAILAMIVGFGLDQLGLAPFGEAATRALLYAWLMVAIPVGVAIVVNLLIAPSPRKLAQAQLAKRLRLAARRLRGDDGDDGGGDARAAFEASLREGDKQLLTWVKLSKLEGSSAAADVVALRQAIASSTALLVAVALADREPAARLPDAFVEPIATTLDEMAAILERGGYPVDVTLALPAADALPPLARVVATDLHTAITHFAEPAATDAPADTVHAHTADTPADAPAEPAAPPAPPPPAAASSCPTHAPIPTTSAMR
;
A
#
# COMPACT_ATOMS: atom_id res chain seq x y z
N MET A 1 -27.24 13.18 -13.43
CA MET A 1 -26.88 14.58 -13.16
C MET A 1 -25.35 14.60 -12.97
N ALA A 2 -24.60 15.20 -13.90
CA ALA A 2 -23.17 15.35 -13.81
C ALA A 2 -22.87 16.38 -12.72
N GLN A 3 -22.10 16.00 -11.69
CA GLN A 3 -21.56 16.96 -10.73
C GLN A 3 -20.66 17.94 -11.48
N PRO A 4 -20.81 19.25 -11.27
CA PRO A 4 -19.90 20.23 -11.84
C PRO A 4 -18.48 19.91 -11.36
N ALA A 5 -17.54 19.84 -12.30
CA ALA A 5 -16.13 19.69 -11.98
C ALA A 5 -15.76 20.81 -10.99
N ALA A 6 -15.26 20.44 -9.82
CA ALA A 6 -14.74 21.41 -8.86
C ALA A 6 -13.68 22.23 -9.59
N ASP A 7 -13.82 23.55 -9.56
CA ASP A 7 -12.84 24.48 -10.10
C ASP A 7 -11.47 24.15 -9.52
N VAL A 8 -10.66 23.45 -10.31
CA VAL A 8 -9.27 23.16 -9.97
C VAL A 8 -8.51 24.47 -10.18
N ARG A 9 -8.59 25.36 -9.18
CA ARG A 9 -7.72 26.53 -9.16
C ARG A 9 -6.29 26.04 -9.13
N SER A 10 -5.50 26.45 -10.11
CA SER A 10 -4.05 26.20 -10.13
C SER A 10 -3.45 26.76 -8.81
N PRO A 11 -2.72 25.94 -8.04
CA PRO A 11 -2.18 26.37 -6.77
C PRO A 11 -1.25 27.57 -6.98
N GLY A 12 -1.43 28.61 -6.19
CA GLY A 12 -0.57 29.80 -6.23
C GLY A 12 0.87 29.47 -5.76
N PRO A 13 1.89 30.29 -6.10
CA PRO A 13 3.28 29.99 -5.75
C PRO A 13 3.51 29.84 -4.23
N ARG A 14 2.76 30.54 -3.40
CA ARG A 14 2.78 30.40 -1.94
C ARG A 14 2.20 29.07 -1.47
N GLU A 15 1.17 28.59 -2.14
CA GLU A 15 0.55 27.30 -1.85
C GLU A 15 1.45 26.14 -2.29
N VAL A 16 2.14 26.28 -3.42
CA VAL A 16 3.18 25.34 -3.86
C VAL A 16 4.33 25.28 -2.85
N LEU A 17 4.81 26.43 -2.35
CA LEU A 17 5.83 26.48 -1.30
C LEU A 17 5.38 25.82 0.00
N ARG A 18 4.09 26.01 0.39
CA ARG A 18 3.51 25.35 1.56
C ARG A 18 3.40 23.83 1.37
N LEU A 19 3.05 23.35 0.17
CA LEU A 19 3.05 21.93 -0.19
C LEU A 19 4.45 21.31 -0.22
N LEU A 20 5.49 22.13 -0.49
CA LEU A 20 6.88 21.73 -0.45
C LEU A 20 7.48 21.75 0.97
N ALA A 21 6.78 22.33 1.95
CA ALA A 21 7.26 22.40 3.33
C ALA A 21 7.54 20.98 3.88
N PRO A 22 8.60 20.82 4.68
CA PRO A 22 8.95 19.54 5.25
C PRO A 22 7.86 19.09 6.24
N PHE A 23 7.24 17.96 5.97
CA PHE A 23 6.36 17.31 6.94
C PHE A 23 7.06 16.11 7.60
N PRO A 24 6.67 15.74 8.83
CA PRO A 24 7.32 14.65 9.57
C PRO A 24 7.34 13.35 8.75
N GLY A 25 8.52 12.73 8.66
CA GLY A 25 8.76 11.48 7.90
C GLY A 25 9.27 11.65 6.47
N ARG A 26 8.96 12.75 5.77
CA ARG A 26 9.46 12.99 4.40
C ARG A 26 10.98 13.17 4.37
N THR A 27 11.52 13.96 5.30
CA THR A 27 12.95 14.23 5.39
C THR A 27 13.74 12.95 5.67
N ALA A 28 13.26 12.08 6.55
CA ALA A 28 13.90 10.80 6.87
C ALA A 28 13.97 9.88 5.64
N ILE A 29 12.89 9.81 4.86
CA ILE A 29 12.87 9.04 3.60
C ILE A 29 13.83 9.65 2.58
N ALA A 30 13.81 10.97 2.39
CA ALA A 30 14.66 11.67 1.43
C ALA A 30 16.16 11.50 1.76
N VAL A 31 16.53 11.66 3.04
CA VAL A 31 17.92 11.46 3.50
C VAL A 31 18.36 10.02 3.30
N ARG A 32 17.50 9.04 3.59
CA ARG A 32 17.79 7.62 3.36
C ARG A 32 18.03 7.32 1.88
N VAL A 33 17.17 7.81 0.98
CA VAL A 33 17.34 7.65 -0.47
C VAL A 33 18.63 8.32 -0.93
N ALA A 34 18.90 9.54 -0.50
CA ALA A 34 20.11 10.26 -0.84
C ALA A 34 21.38 9.50 -0.38
N LEU A 35 21.36 8.94 0.83
CA LEU A 35 22.45 8.11 1.35
C LEU A 35 22.67 6.86 0.50
N ILE A 36 21.59 6.15 0.14
CA ILE A 36 21.69 4.96 -0.72
C ILE A 36 22.27 5.35 -2.08
N CYS A 37 21.77 6.41 -2.70
CA CYS A 37 22.28 6.88 -4.00
C CYS A 37 23.78 7.26 -3.91
N ALA A 38 24.19 7.98 -2.87
CA ALA A 38 25.60 8.35 -2.67
C ALA A 38 26.50 7.11 -2.52
N LEU A 39 26.08 6.13 -1.70
CA LEU A 39 26.81 4.87 -1.55
C LEU A 39 26.86 4.05 -2.83
N VAL A 40 25.75 4.00 -3.59
CA VAL A 40 25.71 3.31 -4.88
C VAL A 40 26.70 3.95 -5.85
N VAL A 41 26.70 5.28 -5.99
CA VAL A 41 27.66 5.98 -6.87
C VAL A 41 29.09 5.72 -6.42
N LEU A 42 29.36 5.73 -5.11
CA LEU A 42 30.69 5.44 -4.58
C LEU A 42 31.16 4.02 -4.95
N VAL A 43 30.30 3.02 -4.73
CA VAL A 43 30.60 1.61 -5.02
C VAL A 43 30.75 1.39 -6.51
N THR A 44 29.83 1.89 -7.34
CA THR A 44 29.87 1.74 -8.81
C THR A 44 31.10 2.41 -9.42
N SER A 45 31.48 3.58 -8.90
CA SER A 45 32.71 4.28 -9.32
C SER A 45 33.97 3.50 -8.92
N GLY A 46 34.00 2.88 -7.73
CA GLY A 46 35.09 2.05 -7.26
C GLY A 46 35.28 0.76 -8.09
N TYR A 47 34.20 0.16 -8.55
CA TYR A 47 34.21 -1.01 -9.43
C TYR A 47 34.40 -0.68 -10.92
N GLY A 48 34.40 0.60 -11.30
CA GLY A 48 34.51 1.04 -12.68
C GLY A 48 33.36 0.56 -13.56
N THR A 49 32.17 0.40 -12.97
CA THR A 49 30.97 0.02 -13.75
C THR A 49 30.55 1.15 -14.66
N PRO A 50 30.23 0.89 -15.94
CA PRO A 50 29.67 1.91 -16.81
C PRO A 50 28.33 2.40 -16.25
N GLU A 51 28.00 3.69 -16.45
CA GLU A 51 26.67 4.23 -16.19
C GLU A 51 26.23 4.20 -14.70
N ALA A 52 27.07 4.71 -13.79
CA ALA A 52 26.74 4.85 -12.35
C ALA A 52 25.42 5.57 -12.10
N ALA A 53 25.02 6.50 -12.98
CA ALA A 53 23.75 7.22 -12.89
C ALA A 53 22.52 6.31 -13.01
N ILE A 54 22.55 5.33 -13.92
CA ILE A 54 21.45 4.36 -14.08
C ILE A 54 21.34 3.46 -12.84
N SER A 55 22.47 3.03 -12.27
CA SER A 55 22.49 2.27 -11.02
C SER A 55 21.88 3.08 -9.87
N ALA A 56 22.17 4.37 -9.75
CA ALA A 56 21.53 5.23 -8.74
C ALA A 56 20.03 5.41 -9.00
N TYR A 57 19.59 5.46 -10.26
CA TYR A 57 18.18 5.59 -10.62
C TYR A 57 17.35 4.38 -10.18
N VAL A 58 17.90 3.17 -10.22
CA VAL A 58 17.24 1.93 -9.75
C VAL A 58 16.81 2.04 -8.29
N VAL A 59 17.55 2.78 -7.45
CA VAL A 59 17.24 2.98 -6.02
C VAL A 59 15.85 3.57 -5.79
N PHE A 60 15.39 4.48 -6.67
CA PHE A 60 14.06 5.08 -6.53
C PHE A 60 12.92 4.07 -6.65
N PHE A 61 13.11 3.01 -7.43
CA PHE A 61 12.11 1.94 -7.56
C PHE A 61 12.12 0.98 -6.38
N LEU A 62 13.27 0.82 -5.71
CA LEU A 62 13.44 -0.15 -4.62
C LEU A 62 13.03 0.40 -3.25
N ASN A 63 13.07 1.74 -3.07
CA ASN A 63 12.88 2.32 -1.75
C ASN A 63 11.40 2.54 -1.43
N ARG A 64 10.92 1.92 -0.36
CA ARG A 64 9.57 2.06 0.20
C ARG A 64 9.63 2.64 1.61
N ALA A 65 8.46 2.99 2.16
CA ALA A 65 8.38 3.57 3.50
C ALA A 65 8.90 2.59 4.57
N ASP A 66 8.57 1.32 4.45
CA ASP A 66 8.92 0.27 5.40
C ASP A 66 10.10 -0.59 4.93
N ARG A 67 10.82 -1.14 5.92
CA ARG A 67 12.00 -1.98 5.72
C ARG A 67 11.69 -3.26 4.97
N VAL A 68 10.64 -3.97 5.38
CA VAL A 68 10.32 -5.30 4.84
C VAL A 68 9.95 -5.23 3.37
N THR A 69 9.06 -4.32 2.99
CA THR A 69 8.66 -4.15 1.58
C THR A 69 9.85 -3.73 0.71
N SER A 70 10.72 -2.85 1.23
CA SER A 70 11.93 -2.43 0.50
C SER A 70 12.88 -3.61 0.26
N VAL A 71 13.14 -4.43 1.29
CA VAL A 71 14.04 -5.58 1.17
C VAL A 71 13.43 -6.67 0.27
N VAL A 72 12.15 -7.00 0.46
CA VAL A 72 11.45 -7.99 -0.38
C VAL A 72 11.45 -7.56 -1.84
N LEU A 73 11.15 -6.29 -2.12
CA LEU A 73 11.17 -5.75 -3.48
C LEU A 73 12.57 -5.78 -4.08
N ALA A 74 13.60 -5.45 -3.29
CA ALA A 74 14.99 -5.51 -3.69
C ALA A 74 15.43 -6.93 -4.05
N VAL A 75 15.13 -7.92 -3.21
CA VAL A 75 15.41 -9.32 -3.48
C VAL A 75 14.65 -9.83 -4.70
N ALA A 76 13.35 -9.50 -4.80
CA ALA A 76 12.54 -9.87 -5.96
C ALA A 76 13.09 -9.29 -7.26
N MET A 77 13.54 -8.03 -7.24
CA MET A 77 14.16 -7.37 -8.39
C MET A 77 15.48 -8.05 -8.79
N LEU A 78 16.32 -8.40 -7.81
CA LEU A 78 17.57 -9.11 -8.07
C LEU A 78 17.32 -10.47 -8.69
N LEU A 79 16.38 -11.24 -8.15
CA LEU A 79 15.99 -12.54 -8.70
C LEU A 79 15.46 -12.41 -10.12
N LEU A 80 14.58 -11.43 -10.35
CA LEU A 80 14.01 -11.16 -11.68
C LEU A 80 15.10 -10.86 -12.70
N VAL A 81 16.02 -9.95 -12.38
CA VAL A 81 17.13 -9.59 -13.28
C VAL A 81 18.07 -10.77 -13.52
N THR A 82 18.35 -11.56 -12.48
CA THR A 82 19.17 -12.77 -12.61
C THR A 82 18.52 -13.77 -13.57
N VAL A 83 17.22 -14.03 -13.43
CA VAL A 83 16.47 -14.93 -14.32
C VAL A 83 16.46 -14.40 -15.76
N VAL A 84 16.25 -13.10 -15.94
CA VAL A 84 16.23 -12.47 -17.28
C VAL A 84 17.59 -12.57 -17.94
N ILE A 85 18.68 -12.29 -17.22
CA ILE A 85 20.05 -12.37 -17.77
C ILE A 85 20.41 -13.83 -18.07
N ALA A 86 20.08 -14.78 -17.18
CA ALA A 86 20.28 -16.20 -17.43
C ALA A 86 19.51 -16.68 -18.68
N LEU A 87 18.30 -16.18 -18.87
CA LEU A 87 17.49 -16.48 -20.05
C LEU A 87 18.11 -15.93 -21.33
N VAL A 88 18.54 -14.64 -21.32
CA VAL A 88 19.22 -14.00 -22.45
C VAL A 88 20.52 -14.75 -22.77
N MET A 89 21.32 -15.12 -21.76
CA MET A 89 22.54 -15.89 -21.94
C MET A 89 22.24 -17.27 -22.55
N GLY A 90 21.24 -17.99 -22.01
CA GLY A 90 20.83 -19.30 -22.54
C GLY A 90 20.40 -19.25 -24.01
N VAL A 91 19.60 -18.25 -24.38
CA VAL A 91 19.18 -18.05 -25.77
C VAL A 91 20.35 -17.64 -26.66
N ALA A 92 21.25 -16.76 -26.17
CA ALA A 92 22.41 -16.31 -26.93
C ALA A 92 23.35 -17.45 -27.30
N ILE A 93 23.59 -18.42 -26.41
CA ILE A 93 24.47 -19.58 -26.68
C ILE A 93 24.01 -20.35 -27.93
N PHE A 94 22.69 -20.44 -28.16
CA PHE A 94 22.14 -21.19 -29.31
C PHE A 94 21.90 -20.32 -30.55
N SER A 95 21.76 -19.01 -30.40
CA SER A 95 21.27 -18.14 -31.48
C SER A 95 22.30 -17.15 -32.01
N ILE A 96 23.46 -16.99 -31.36
CA ILE A 96 24.40 -15.91 -31.69
C ILE A 96 25.03 -16.09 -33.08
N ASP A 97 25.30 -17.36 -33.47
CA ASP A 97 25.93 -17.69 -34.75
C ASP A 97 24.99 -17.67 -35.95
N TYR A 98 23.69 -17.71 -35.69
CA TYR A 98 22.66 -17.78 -36.74
C TYR A 98 21.69 -16.59 -36.64
N SER A 99 21.85 -15.60 -37.52
CA SER A 99 21.04 -14.38 -37.48
C SER A 99 19.52 -14.64 -37.60
N ILE A 100 19.12 -15.61 -38.43
CA ILE A 100 17.70 -15.99 -38.56
C ILE A 100 17.15 -16.60 -37.28
N LEU A 101 17.92 -17.50 -36.66
CA LEU A 101 17.55 -18.12 -35.39
C LEU A 101 17.44 -17.09 -34.27
N ARG A 102 18.38 -16.12 -34.25
CA ARG A 102 18.35 -15.02 -33.26
C ARG A 102 17.06 -14.21 -33.37
N VAL A 103 16.65 -13.79 -34.58
CA VAL A 103 15.40 -13.04 -34.80
C VAL A 103 14.17 -13.92 -34.41
N ALA A 104 14.17 -15.20 -34.75
CA ALA A 104 13.12 -16.12 -34.35
C ALA A 104 13.01 -16.25 -32.82
N CYS A 105 14.14 -16.39 -32.12
CA CYS A 105 14.19 -16.43 -30.65
C CYS A 105 13.72 -15.13 -30.01
N MET A 106 14.15 -13.99 -30.52
CA MET A 106 13.71 -12.66 -30.05
C MET A 106 12.18 -12.52 -30.17
N THR A 107 11.63 -12.94 -31.33
CA THR A 107 10.16 -12.90 -31.57
C THR A 107 9.43 -13.84 -30.62
N ALA A 108 9.88 -15.10 -30.50
CA ALA A 108 9.26 -16.08 -29.62
C ALA A 108 9.29 -15.66 -28.16
N MET A 109 10.43 -15.11 -27.70
CA MET A 109 10.59 -14.59 -26.35
C MET A 109 9.67 -13.39 -26.08
N SER A 110 9.60 -12.44 -27.03
CA SER A 110 8.72 -11.27 -26.90
C SER A 110 7.24 -11.70 -26.81
N ILE A 111 6.81 -12.63 -27.67
CA ILE A 111 5.45 -13.17 -27.64
C ILE A 111 5.19 -13.88 -26.29
N GLY A 112 6.12 -14.74 -25.84
CA GLY A 112 6.00 -15.48 -24.59
C GLY A 112 5.92 -14.56 -23.36
N LEU A 113 6.79 -13.54 -23.27
CA LEU A 113 6.79 -12.55 -22.19
C LEU A 113 5.52 -11.67 -22.21
N LEU A 114 5.07 -11.24 -23.37
CA LEU A 114 3.82 -10.47 -23.51
C LEU A 114 2.61 -11.30 -23.13
N TYR A 115 2.58 -12.58 -23.53
CA TYR A 115 1.53 -13.52 -23.14
C TYR A 115 1.53 -13.74 -21.62
N LEU A 116 2.69 -14.02 -21.02
CA LEU A 116 2.84 -14.20 -19.57
C LEU A 116 2.38 -12.96 -18.80
N THR A 117 2.68 -11.77 -19.34
CA THR A 117 2.24 -10.49 -18.77
C THR A 117 0.73 -10.32 -18.83
N SER A 118 0.12 -10.69 -19.95
CA SER A 118 -1.34 -10.62 -20.11
C SER A 118 -2.06 -11.58 -19.16
N ALA A 119 -1.49 -12.75 -18.93
CA ALA A 119 -2.03 -13.78 -18.02
C ALA A 119 -1.74 -13.50 -16.53
N SER A 120 -0.82 -12.59 -16.19
CA SER A 120 -0.38 -12.31 -14.82
C SER A 120 -0.70 -10.87 -14.38
N LYS A 121 -0.58 -10.61 -13.07
CA LYS A 121 -0.71 -9.24 -12.49
C LYS A 121 0.50 -8.33 -12.81
N LEU A 122 1.47 -8.80 -13.59
CA LEU A 122 2.71 -8.10 -13.93
C LEU A 122 2.62 -7.24 -15.20
N ARG A 123 1.41 -6.81 -15.57
CA ARG A 123 1.12 -6.10 -16.84
C ARG A 123 2.16 -5.05 -17.28
N PRO A 124 2.60 -4.08 -16.44
CA PRO A 124 3.56 -3.09 -16.92
C PRO A 124 4.99 -3.63 -17.04
N VAL A 125 5.35 -4.65 -16.24
CA VAL A 125 6.73 -5.14 -16.14
C VAL A 125 7.11 -6.01 -17.32
N GLY A 126 6.20 -6.83 -17.85
CA GLY A 126 6.53 -7.78 -18.90
C GLY A 126 6.79 -7.14 -20.25
N ALA A 127 6.12 -6.03 -20.59
CA ALA A 127 6.44 -5.29 -21.81
C ALA A 127 7.86 -4.70 -21.75
N ILE A 128 8.26 -4.17 -20.59
CA ILE A 128 9.62 -3.67 -20.35
C ILE A 128 10.63 -4.83 -20.45
N LEU A 129 10.32 -5.98 -19.85
CA LEU A 129 11.18 -7.17 -19.93
C LEU A 129 11.34 -7.67 -21.36
N ALA A 130 10.25 -7.74 -22.13
CA ALA A 130 10.32 -8.14 -23.55
C ALA A 130 11.23 -7.20 -24.37
N MET A 131 11.14 -5.89 -24.11
CA MET A 131 12.01 -4.89 -24.72
C MET A 131 13.48 -5.08 -24.33
N ILE A 132 13.76 -5.29 -23.03
CA ILE A 132 15.12 -5.49 -22.51
C ILE A 132 15.74 -6.77 -23.09
N VAL A 133 14.98 -7.87 -23.12
CA VAL A 133 15.45 -9.15 -23.69
C VAL A 133 15.73 -9.01 -25.18
N GLY A 134 14.81 -8.39 -25.94
CA GLY A 134 15.01 -8.14 -27.38
C GLY A 134 16.24 -7.28 -27.65
N PHE A 135 16.36 -6.15 -26.98
CA PHE A 135 17.53 -5.27 -27.11
C PHE A 135 18.83 -5.95 -26.68
N GLY A 136 18.81 -6.71 -25.57
CA GLY A 136 19.97 -7.45 -25.08
C GLY A 136 20.47 -8.47 -26.09
N LEU A 137 19.60 -9.26 -26.71
CA LEU A 137 19.96 -10.25 -27.72
C LEU A 137 20.48 -9.58 -29.02
N ASP A 138 19.94 -8.44 -29.38
CA ASP A 138 20.42 -7.68 -30.55
C ASP A 138 21.84 -7.14 -30.31
N GLN A 139 22.08 -6.51 -29.17
CA GLN A 139 23.39 -5.98 -28.79
C GLN A 139 24.46 -7.07 -28.66
N LEU A 140 24.08 -8.26 -28.10
CA LEU A 140 25.00 -9.40 -28.04
C LEU A 140 25.41 -9.88 -29.43
N GLY A 141 24.51 -9.85 -30.41
CA GLY A 141 24.81 -10.21 -31.79
C GLY A 141 25.78 -9.28 -32.51
N LEU A 142 26.00 -8.07 -31.97
CA LEU A 142 26.99 -7.10 -32.48
C LEU A 142 28.37 -7.26 -31.80
N ALA A 143 28.45 -8.09 -30.72
CA ALA A 143 29.71 -8.26 -30.00
C ALA A 143 30.75 -8.99 -30.87
N PRO A 144 31.99 -8.48 -30.95
CA PRO A 144 33.02 -9.03 -31.85
C PRO A 144 33.52 -10.42 -31.44
N PHE A 145 33.33 -10.81 -30.18
CA PHE A 145 33.71 -12.12 -29.63
C PHE A 145 32.90 -12.43 -28.36
N GLY A 146 32.70 -13.74 -28.08
CA GLY A 146 31.82 -14.22 -27.02
C GLY A 146 32.21 -13.75 -25.60
N GLU A 147 33.51 -13.52 -25.35
CA GLU A 147 34.00 -13.03 -24.06
C GLU A 147 33.47 -11.58 -23.80
N ALA A 148 33.46 -10.71 -24.81
CA ALA A 148 32.92 -9.36 -24.69
C ALA A 148 31.42 -9.38 -24.38
N ALA A 149 30.68 -10.28 -25.02
CA ALA A 149 29.25 -10.48 -24.78
C ALA A 149 28.96 -10.91 -23.33
N THR A 150 29.73 -11.89 -22.82
CA THR A 150 29.60 -12.37 -21.44
C THR A 150 29.94 -11.28 -20.42
N ARG A 151 31.01 -10.53 -20.65
CA ARG A 151 31.38 -9.41 -19.79
C ARG A 151 30.29 -8.33 -19.78
N ALA A 152 29.71 -7.97 -20.93
CA ALA A 152 28.64 -6.99 -21.02
C ALA A 152 27.40 -7.40 -20.19
N LEU A 153 27.00 -8.68 -20.27
CA LEU A 153 25.91 -9.21 -19.47
C LEU A 153 26.20 -9.19 -17.95
N LEU A 154 27.41 -9.52 -17.55
CA LEU A 154 27.83 -9.46 -16.14
C LEU A 154 27.84 -8.01 -15.63
N TYR A 155 28.31 -7.05 -16.44
CA TYR A 155 28.21 -5.63 -16.08
C TYR A 155 26.77 -5.18 -15.99
N ALA A 156 25.88 -5.58 -16.91
CA ALA A 156 24.45 -5.28 -16.83
C ALA A 156 23.81 -5.85 -15.55
N TRP A 157 24.18 -7.06 -15.15
CA TRP A 157 23.77 -7.64 -13.87
C TRP A 157 24.29 -6.81 -12.68
N LEU A 158 25.57 -6.43 -12.72
CA LEU A 158 26.21 -5.68 -11.65
C LEU A 158 25.60 -4.28 -11.48
N MET A 159 25.17 -3.63 -12.56
CA MET A 159 24.45 -2.35 -12.54
C MET A 159 23.17 -2.40 -11.70
N VAL A 160 22.54 -3.58 -11.57
CA VAL A 160 21.35 -3.75 -10.72
C VAL A 160 21.72 -4.37 -9.37
N ALA A 161 22.67 -5.28 -9.34
CA ALA A 161 23.05 -5.98 -8.12
C ALA A 161 23.69 -5.04 -7.07
N ILE A 162 24.52 -4.08 -7.49
CA ILE A 162 25.12 -3.10 -6.59
C ILE A 162 24.04 -2.25 -5.90
N PRO A 163 23.16 -1.53 -6.61
CA PRO A 163 22.14 -0.72 -5.93
C PRO A 163 21.17 -1.56 -5.08
N VAL A 164 20.86 -2.78 -5.51
CA VAL A 164 20.05 -3.70 -4.72
C VAL A 164 20.76 -4.09 -3.41
N GLY A 165 22.02 -4.48 -3.48
CA GLY A 165 22.81 -4.87 -2.31
C GLY A 165 22.95 -3.72 -1.31
N VAL A 166 23.31 -2.53 -1.79
CA VAL A 166 23.41 -1.32 -0.97
C VAL A 166 22.05 -0.95 -0.36
N ALA A 167 20.97 -1.01 -1.15
CA ALA A 167 19.62 -0.72 -0.66
C ALA A 167 19.18 -1.71 0.42
N ILE A 168 19.48 -3.01 0.29
CA ILE A 168 19.19 -4.01 1.32
C ILE A 168 19.91 -3.65 2.62
N VAL A 169 21.23 -3.43 2.57
CA VAL A 169 22.04 -3.13 3.75
C VAL A 169 21.54 -1.86 4.46
N VAL A 170 21.38 -0.77 3.72
CA VAL A 170 20.94 0.51 4.30
C VAL A 170 19.50 0.41 4.85
N ASN A 171 18.59 -0.25 4.14
CA ASN A 171 17.22 -0.43 4.62
C ASN A 171 17.15 -1.34 5.85
N LEU A 172 17.97 -2.37 5.96
CA LEU A 172 18.04 -3.19 7.17
C LEU A 172 18.55 -2.41 8.39
N LEU A 173 19.48 -1.47 8.18
CA LEU A 173 20.08 -0.69 9.26
C LEU A 173 19.24 0.52 9.69
N ILE A 174 18.65 1.26 8.73
CA ILE A 174 18.08 2.59 8.96
C ILE A 174 16.57 2.64 8.79
N ALA A 175 15.98 1.78 7.95
CA ALA A 175 14.55 1.86 7.69
C ALA A 175 13.70 1.45 8.91
N PRO A 176 12.60 2.16 9.19
CA PRO A 176 11.73 1.83 10.31
C PRO A 176 11.06 0.47 10.12
N SER A 177 10.87 -0.25 11.22
CA SER A 177 10.12 -1.51 11.19
C SER A 177 8.65 -1.25 10.89
N PRO A 178 7.94 -2.20 10.23
CA PRO A 178 6.51 -2.10 9.98
C PRO A 178 5.69 -1.89 11.27
N ARG A 179 6.12 -2.50 12.39
CA ARG A 179 5.50 -2.31 13.72
C ARG A 179 5.51 -0.85 14.13
N LYS A 180 6.68 -0.17 14.06
CA LYS A 180 6.82 1.24 14.42
C LYS A 180 5.96 2.14 13.52
N LEU A 181 5.86 1.83 12.22
CA LEU A 181 5.01 2.59 11.30
C LEU A 181 3.53 2.42 11.64
N ALA A 182 3.09 1.21 11.97
CA ALA A 182 1.71 0.95 12.40
C ALA A 182 1.38 1.70 13.69
N GLN A 183 2.27 1.65 14.69
CA GLN A 183 2.12 2.37 15.97
C GLN A 183 2.08 3.89 15.76
N ALA A 184 2.97 4.44 14.94
CA ALA A 184 3.00 5.87 14.63
C ALA A 184 1.72 6.33 13.91
N GLN A 185 1.20 5.53 12.99
CA GLN A 185 -0.06 5.85 12.30
C GLN A 185 -1.27 5.74 13.24
N LEU A 186 -1.30 4.74 14.14
CA LEU A 186 -2.33 4.64 15.18
C LEU A 186 -2.27 5.85 16.12
N ALA A 187 -1.08 6.21 16.61
CA ALA A 187 -0.89 7.40 17.44
C ALA A 187 -1.38 8.68 16.75
N LYS A 188 -1.07 8.83 15.45
CA LYS A 188 -1.57 9.95 14.65
C LYS A 188 -3.10 9.97 14.60
N ARG A 189 -3.77 8.83 14.41
CA ARG A 189 -5.23 8.72 14.40
C ARG A 189 -5.83 9.14 15.74
N LEU A 190 -5.27 8.68 16.85
CA LEU A 190 -5.75 9.04 18.19
C LEU A 190 -5.61 10.54 18.45
N ARG A 191 -4.47 11.16 18.09
CA ARG A 191 -4.28 12.60 18.23
C ARG A 191 -5.22 13.42 17.36
N LEU A 192 -5.48 12.98 16.11
CA LEU A 192 -6.44 13.65 15.25
C LEU A 192 -7.85 13.57 15.82
N ALA A 193 -8.23 12.43 16.42
CA ALA A 193 -9.49 12.26 17.11
C ALA A 193 -9.60 13.19 18.35
N ALA A 194 -8.56 13.24 19.18
CA ALA A 194 -8.50 14.10 20.36
C ALA A 194 -8.64 15.58 20.00
N ARG A 195 -7.88 16.07 19.02
CA ARG A 195 -7.96 17.45 18.54
C ARG A 195 -9.35 17.79 17.99
N ARG A 196 -9.93 16.86 17.22
CA ARG A 196 -11.25 17.07 16.64
C ARG A 196 -12.35 17.13 17.70
N LEU A 197 -12.26 16.32 18.75
CA LEU A 197 -13.19 16.37 19.88
C LEU A 197 -13.12 17.70 20.63
N ARG A 198 -11.91 18.24 20.88
CA ARG A 198 -11.72 19.55 21.53
C ARG A 198 -12.19 20.72 20.68
N GLY A 199 -12.46 20.51 19.38
CA GLY A 199 -12.74 21.60 18.46
C GLY A 199 -11.52 22.49 18.20
N ASP A 200 -10.33 21.97 18.44
CA ASP A 200 -9.05 22.66 18.29
C ASP A 200 -8.69 22.75 16.80
N ASP A 201 -9.37 23.66 16.11
CA ASP A 201 -9.16 23.90 14.67
C ASP A 201 -7.90 24.74 14.41
N GLY A 202 -7.13 25.08 15.45
CA GLY A 202 -5.85 25.80 15.37
C GLY A 202 -5.98 27.21 14.77
N ASP A 203 -5.42 28.21 15.43
CA ASP A 203 -5.47 29.64 15.08
C ASP A 203 -4.83 29.94 13.70
N ASP A 204 -4.01 29.03 13.16
CA ASP A 204 -3.23 29.21 11.91
C ASP A 204 -3.65 28.34 10.72
N GLY A 205 -4.81 27.73 10.71
CA GLY A 205 -5.25 26.94 9.57
C GLY A 205 -6.19 25.78 9.89
N GLY A 206 -7.28 26.03 10.59
CA GLY A 206 -8.30 25.02 10.94
C GLY A 206 -8.72 24.08 9.81
N GLY A 207 -8.54 24.51 8.57
CA GLY A 207 -8.72 23.66 7.38
C GLY A 207 -7.78 22.46 7.33
N ASP A 208 -6.54 22.56 7.83
CA ASP A 208 -5.54 21.50 7.72
C ASP A 208 -5.80 20.34 8.72
N ALA A 209 -6.24 20.64 9.94
CA ALA A 209 -6.55 19.63 10.95
C ALA A 209 -7.79 18.81 10.56
N ARG A 210 -8.84 19.49 10.09
CA ARG A 210 -10.06 18.86 9.58
C ARG A 210 -9.77 18.00 8.34
N ALA A 211 -9.03 18.55 7.38
CA ALA A 211 -8.64 17.83 6.17
C ALA A 211 -7.79 16.58 6.50
N ALA A 212 -6.88 16.69 7.50
CA ALA A 212 -6.07 15.55 7.95
C ALA A 212 -6.92 14.47 8.62
N PHE A 213 -7.93 14.86 9.42
CA PHE A 213 -8.88 13.92 10.02
C PHE A 213 -9.73 13.22 8.96
N GLU A 214 -10.30 13.96 8.00
CA GLU A 214 -11.06 13.39 6.89
C GLU A 214 -10.21 12.52 5.97
N ALA A 215 -8.94 12.87 5.77
CA ALA A 215 -7.98 12.04 5.04
C ALA A 215 -7.73 10.71 5.77
N SER A 216 -7.58 10.75 7.10
CA SER A 216 -7.39 9.56 7.93
C SER A 216 -8.59 8.61 7.89
N LEU A 217 -9.81 9.15 7.86
CA LEU A 217 -11.05 8.37 7.66
C LEU A 217 -11.08 7.69 6.28
N ARG A 218 -10.68 8.40 5.22
CA ARG A 218 -10.67 7.89 3.84
C ARG A 218 -9.56 6.88 3.57
N GLU A 219 -8.42 7.02 4.24
CA GLU A 219 -7.26 6.12 4.08
C GLU A 219 -7.61 4.67 4.44
N GLY A 220 -8.50 4.45 5.43
CA GLY A 220 -8.94 3.14 5.89
C GLY A 220 -7.81 2.31 6.51
N ASP A 221 -8.06 1.01 6.71
CA ASP A 221 -7.18 0.14 7.51
C ASP A 221 -6.21 -0.71 6.69
N LYS A 222 -6.34 -0.72 5.36
CA LYS A 222 -5.57 -1.63 4.48
C LYS A 222 -4.05 -1.54 4.69
N GLN A 223 -3.53 -0.33 4.80
CA GLN A 223 -2.10 -0.10 4.96
C GLN A 223 -1.60 -0.52 6.34
N LEU A 224 -2.35 -0.21 7.38
CA LEU A 224 -2.07 -0.63 8.76
C LEU A 224 -2.05 -2.16 8.88
N LEU A 225 -3.08 -2.83 8.37
CA LEU A 225 -3.17 -4.29 8.35
C LEU A 225 -2.01 -4.93 7.56
N THR A 226 -1.57 -4.29 6.47
CA THR A 226 -0.41 -4.74 5.71
C THR A 226 0.87 -4.64 6.56
N TRP A 227 1.10 -3.53 7.26
CA TRP A 227 2.26 -3.37 8.14
C TRP A 227 2.24 -4.35 9.31
N VAL A 228 1.08 -4.60 9.91
CA VAL A 228 0.93 -5.62 10.97
C VAL A 228 1.23 -7.02 10.44
N LYS A 229 0.79 -7.35 9.22
CA LYS A 229 1.14 -8.63 8.59
C LYS A 229 2.63 -8.74 8.31
N LEU A 230 3.26 -7.67 7.82
CA LEU A 230 4.70 -7.62 7.55
C LEU A 230 5.54 -7.67 8.84
N SER A 231 5.07 -7.09 9.96
CA SER A 231 5.77 -7.17 11.24
C SER A 231 5.86 -8.60 11.78
N LYS A 232 4.84 -9.44 11.49
CA LYS A 232 4.86 -10.87 11.79
C LYS A 232 5.91 -11.60 10.95
N LEU A 233 6.00 -11.29 9.65
CA LEU A 233 7.00 -11.88 8.74
C LEU A 233 8.44 -11.51 9.14
N GLU A 234 8.65 -10.29 9.60
CA GLU A 234 9.95 -9.81 10.08
C GLU A 234 10.35 -10.42 11.44
N GLY A 235 9.40 -10.99 12.18
CA GLY A 235 9.63 -11.46 13.55
C GLY A 235 9.74 -10.33 14.58
N SER A 236 9.38 -9.08 14.22
CA SER A 236 9.42 -7.92 15.13
C SER A 236 8.22 -7.85 16.08
N SER A 237 7.20 -8.69 15.86
CA SER A 237 5.99 -8.74 16.69
C SER A 237 5.67 -10.19 17.05
N ALA A 238 5.45 -10.44 18.35
CA ALA A 238 4.90 -11.71 18.82
C ALA A 238 3.46 -11.93 18.30
N ALA A 239 2.97 -13.16 18.32
CA ALA A 239 1.60 -13.45 17.86
C ALA A 239 0.54 -12.64 18.64
N ALA A 240 0.71 -12.50 19.95
CA ALA A 240 -0.14 -11.68 20.81
C ALA A 240 -0.13 -10.19 20.41
N ASP A 241 1.06 -9.64 20.11
CA ASP A 241 1.20 -8.25 19.62
C ASP A 241 0.44 -8.01 18.30
N VAL A 242 0.46 -9.01 17.40
CA VAL A 242 -0.26 -8.91 16.12
C VAL A 242 -1.77 -8.88 16.34
N VAL A 243 -2.28 -9.67 17.28
CA VAL A 243 -3.71 -9.67 17.65
C VAL A 243 -4.08 -8.33 18.27
N ALA A 244 -3.30 -7.86 19.26
CA ALA A 244 -3.50 -6.56 19.89
C ALA A 244 -3.49 -5.40 18.91
N LEU A 245 -2.52 -5.35 17.99
CA LEU A 245 -2.46 -4.31 16.97
C LEU A 245 -3.64 -4.36 15.97
N ARG A 246 -4.14 -5.55 15.62
CA ARG A 246 -5.35 -5.65 14.79
C ARG A 246 -6.59 -5.15 15.51
N GLN A 247 -6.73 -5.47 16.78
CA GLN A 247 -7.79 -4.96 17.63
C GLN A 247 -7.71 -3.44 17.74
N ALA A 248 -6.51 -2.90 18.01
CA ALA A 248 -6.26 -1.46 18.03
C ALA A 248 -6.64 -0.75 16.72
N ILE A 249 -6.36 -1.37 15.57
CA ILE A 249 -6.75 -0.82 14.27
C ILE A 249 -8.27 -0.72 14.16
N ALA A 250 -8.99 -1.80 14.48
CA ALA A 250 -10.46 -1.82 14.43
C ALA A 250 -11.06 -0.78 15.40
N SER A 251 -10.57 -0.73 16.64
CA SER A 251 -11.00 0.25 17.66
C SER A 251 -10.68 1.69 17.22
N SER A 252 -9.51 1.94 16.62
CA SER A 252 -9.17 3.27 16.11
C SER A 252 -10.12 3.75 15.01
N THR A 253 -10.60 2.85 14.17
CA THR A 253 -11.56 3.18 13.11
C THR A 253 -12.92 3.48 13.72
N ALA A 254 -13.39 2.69 14.70
CA ALA A 254 -14.61 2.98 15.43
C ALA A 254 -14.55 4.35 16.14
N LEU A 255 -13.41 4.66 16.79
CA LEU A 255 -13.15 5.99 17.39
C LEU A 255 -13.28 7.13 16.36
N LEU A 256 -12.61 7.01 15.21
CA LEU A 256 -12.68 8.04 14.17
C LEU A 256 -14.12 8.25 13.66
N VAL A 257 -14.89 7.17 13.51
CA VAL A 257 -16.29 7.24 13.05
C VAL A 257 -17.17 7.91 14.11
N ALA A 258 -17.03 7.55 15.39
CA ALA A 258 -17.78 8.14 16.50
C ALA A 258 -17.48 9.64 16.64
N VAL A 259 -16.19 10.04 16.52
CA VAL A 259 -15.77 11.44 16.53
C VAL A 259 -16.33 12.19 15.31
N ALA A 260 -16.34 11.58 14.13
CA ALA A 260 -16.93 12.20 12.94
C ALA A 260 -18.44 12.40 13.08
N LEU A 261 -19.14 11.50 13.77
CA LEU A 261 -20.56 11.65 14.07
C LEU A 261 -20.80 12.79 15.05
N ALA A 262 -20.04 12.88 16.14
CA ALA A 262 -20.10 13.96 17.11
C ALA A 262 -19.84 15.34 16.49
N ASP A 263 -18.97 15.41 15.48
CA ASP A 263 -18.65 16.63 14.76
C ASP A 263 -19.75 17.09 13.79
N ARG A 264 -20.37 16.14 13.08
CA ARG A 264 -21.35 16.44 12.03
C ARG A 264 -22.75 16.72 12.56
N GLU A 265 -23.15 16.02 13.64
CA GLU A 265 -24.51 16.07 14.17
C GLU A 265 -24.55 16.85 15.48
N PRO A 266 -25.25 18.01 15.52
CA PRO A 266 -25.38 18.80 16.75
C PRO A 266 -25.96 18.03 17.93
N ALA A 267 -26.87 17.09 17.66
CA ALA A 267 -27.49 16.23 18.69
C ALA A 267 -26.53 15.17 19.25
N ALA A 268 -25.41 14.92 18.57
CA ALA A 268 -24.36 13.98 18.99
C ALA A 268 -23.21 14.65 19.74
N ARG A 269 -23.20 15.99 19.82
CA ARG A 269 -22.14 16.75 20.49
C ARG A 269 -22.08 16.40 21.97
N LEU A 270 -20.84 16.17 22.44
CA LEU A 270 -20.55 15.91 23.82
C LEU A 270 -20.24 17.20 24.58
N PRO A 271 -20.69 17.35 25.83
CA PRO A 271 -20.26 18.42 26.71
C PRO A 271 -18.76 18.31 27.04
N ASP A 272 -18.13 19.45 27.39
CA ASP A 272 -16.69 19.52 27.72
C ASP A 272 -16.29 18.57 28.84
N ALA A 273 -17.21 18.30 29.78
CA ALA A 273 -16.99 17.34 30.87
C ALA A 273 -16.75 15.89 30.37
N PHE A 274 -17.18 15.54 29.16
CA PHE A 274 -16.91 14.27 28.50
C PHE A 274 -15.76 14.37 27.50
N VAL A 275 -15.66 15.50 26.79
CA VAL A 275 -14.67 15.72 25.74
C VAL A 275 -13.25 15.69 26.32
N GLU A 276 -13.00 16.43 27.40
CA GLU A 276 -11.66 16.60 27.94
C GLU A 276 -11.04 15.30 28.51
N PRO A 277 -11.75 14.49 29.32
CA PRO A 277 -11.23 13.19 29.75
C PRO A 277 -10.93 12.25 28.57
N ILE A 278 -11.84 12.18 27.60
CA ILE A 278 -11.67 11.32 26.42
C ILE A 278 -10.45 11.77 25.60
N ALA A 279 -10.34 13.04 25.29
CA ALA A 279 -9.27 13.58 24.47
C ALA A 279 -7.89 13.44 25.16
N THR A 280 -7.84 13.66 26.49
CA THR A 280 -6.61 13.48 27.27
C THR A 280 -6.18 12.00 27.26
N THR A 281 -7.10 11.08 27.46
CA THR A 281 -6.83 9.65 27.39
C THR A 281 -6.30 9.23 26.01
N LEU A 282 -6.90 9.76 24.93
CA LEU A 282 -6.43 9.50 23.57
C LEU A 282 -5.01 10.04 23.31
N ASP A 283 -4.69 11.21 23.85
CA ASP A 283 -3.33 11.78 23.77
C ASP A 283 -2.31 10.97 24.55
N GLU A 284 -2.65 10.47 25.74
CA GLU A 284 -1.81 9.57 26.53
C GLU A 284 -1.56 8.25 25.82
N MET A 285 -2.60 7.63 25.28
CA MET A 285 -2.48 6.41 24.48
C MET A 285 -1.59 6.62 23.25
N ALA A 286 -1.75 7.75 22.57
CA ALA A 286 -0.92 8.12 21.43
C ALA A 286 0.55 8.29 21.83
N ALA A 287 0.83 8.92 22.98
CA ALA A 287 2.19 9.10 23.51
C ALA A 287 2.85 7.75 23.89
N ILE A 288 2.09 6.79 24.40
CA ILE A 288 2.59 5.43 24.69
C ILE A 288 2.97 4.71 23.38
N LEU A 289 2.11 4.77 22.36
CA LEU A 289 2.37 4.16 21.04
C LEU A 289 3.61 4.76 20.36
N GLU A 290 3.81 6.08 20.45
CA GLU A 290 4.99 6.74 19.89
C GLU A 290 6.31 6.33 20.55
N ARG A 291 6.27 6.04 21.85
CA ARG A 291 7.40 5.48 22.58
C ARG A 291 7.66 4.00 22.27
N GLY A 292 6.81 3.38 21.43
CA GLY A 292 6.92 1.96 21.04
C GLY A 292 6.26 1.00 22.03
N GLY A 293 5.57 1.51 23.06
CA GLY A 293 4.73 0.74 23.98
C GLY A 293 3.37 0.37 23.37
N TYR A 294 2.56 -0.31 24.16
CA TYR A 294 1.14 -0.55 23.88
C TYR A 294 0.34 -0.09 25.11
N PRO A 295 -0.72 0.74 24.97
CA PRO A 295 -1.55 1.17 26.08
C PRO A 295 -2.38 -0.01 26.58
N VAL A 296 -2.07 -0.49 27.78
CA VAL A 296 -2.80 -1.57 28.47
C VAL A 296 -3.45 -0.97 29.72
N ASP A 297 -4.60 -1.47 30.12
CA ASP A 297 -5.29 -1.10 31.34
C ASP A 297 -5.62 0.41 31.46
N VAL A 298 -6.03 1.01 30.34
CA VAL A 298 -6.46 2.41 30.32
C VAL A 298 -7.82 2.53 31.03
N THR A 299 -7.84 3.26 32.12
CA THR A 299 -9.08 3.55 32.87
C THR A 299 -9.62 4.92 32.43
N LEU A 300 -10.81 4.94 31.85
CA LEU A 300 -11.51 6.16 31.48
C LEU A 300 -12.67 6.40 32.43
N ALA A 301 -12.55 7.38 33.33
CA ALA A 301 -13.63 7.79 34.22
C ALA A 301 -14.48 8.87 33.53
N LEU A 302 -15.70 8.51 33.10
CA LEU A 302 -16.66 9.46 32.54
C LEU A 302 -17.74 9.80 33.55
N PRO A 303 -18.32 11.03 33.49
CA PRO A 303 -19.50 11.39 34.25
C PRO A 303 -20.70 10.49 33.88
N ALA A 304 -21.74 10.49 34.72
CA ALA A 304 -22.97 9.76 34.42
C ALA A 304 -23.61 10.28 33.12
N ALA A 305 -23.88 9.37 32.19
CA ALA A 305 -24.38 9.70 30.85
C ALA A 305 -25.92 9.93 30.80
N ASP A 306 -26.61 9.83 31.94
CA ASP A 306 -28.08 9.91 32.00
C ASP A 306 -28.67 11.26 31.56
N ALA A 307 -27.89 12.33 31.75
CA ALA A 307 -28.28 13.68 31.36
C ALA A 307 -28.03 14.02 29.87
N LEU A 308 -27.38 13.12 29.14
CA LEU A 308 -27.05 13.34 27.72
C LEU A 308 -28.27 13.08 26.81
N PRO A 309 -28.38 13.82 25.69
CA PRO A 309 -29.28 13.49 24.60
C PRO A 309 -29.06 12.03 24.13
N PRO A 310 -30.07 11.33 23.60
CA PRO A 310 -29.94 9.92 23.25
C PRO A 310 -28.77 9.63 22.28
N LEU A 311 -28.56 10.47 21.28
CA LEU A 311 -27.49 10.30 20.29
C LEU A 311 -26.12 10.58 20.90
N ALA A 312 -25.97 11.61 21.72
CA ALA A 312 -24.72 11.92 22.43
C ALA A 312 -24.35 10.79 23.42
N ARG A 313 -25.35 10.18 24.05
CA ARG A 313 -25.14 9.03 24.93
C ARG A 313 -24.59 7.82 24.17
N VAL A 314 -25.14 7.53 22.98
CA VAL A 314 -24.60 6.44 22.13
C VAL A 314 -23.16 6.74 21.74
N VAL A 315 -22.86 7.96 21.30
CA VAL A 315 -21.47 8.34 20.94
C VAL A 315 -20.52 8.25 22.13
N ALA A 316 -20.93 8.69 23.33
CA ALA A 316 -20.11 8.55 24.53
C ALA A 316 -19.83 7.06 24.87
N THR A 317 -20.84 6.21 24.73
CA THR A 317 -20.72 4.77 24.97
C THR A 317 -19.80 4.12 23.92
N ASP A 318 -19.95 4.48 22.62
CA ASP A 318 -19.13 3.95 21.55
C ASP A 318 -17.66 4.35 21.73
N LEU A 319 -17.40 5.61 22.08
CA LEU A 319 -16.04 6.09 22.38
C LEU A 319 -15.43 5.37 23.57
N HIS A 320 -16.19 5.21 24.67
CA HIS A 320 -15.74 4.47 25.84
C HIS A 320 -15.42 3.02 25.50
N THR A 321 -16.32 2.35 24.81
CA THR A 321 -16.16 0.95 24.38
C THR A 321 -14.95 0.81 23.45
N ALA A 322 -14.77 1.70 22.49
CA ALA A 322 -13.64 1.65 21.56
C ALA A 322 -12.31 1.89 22.26
N ILE A 323 -12.23 2.79 23.25
CA ILE A 323 -11.03 3.03 24.06
C ILE A 323 -10.72 1.79 24.93
N THR A 324 -11.71 1.24 25.60
CA THR A 324 -11.55 0.04 26.43
C THR A 324 -11.07 -1.15 25.59
N HIS A 325 -11.74 -1.42 24.46
CA HIS A 325 -11.31 -2.47 23.54
C HIS A 325 -9.93 -2.24 22.94
N PHE A 326 -9.53 -0.99 22.72
CA PHE A 326 -8.17 -0.68 22.28
C PHE A 326 -7.13 -1.10 23.32
N ALA A 327 -7.41 -0.84 24.59
CA ALA A 327 -6.50 -1.07 25.72
C ALA A 327 -6.57 -2.50 26.27
N GLU A 328 -7.54 -3.29 25.86
CA GLU A 328 -7.73 -4.67 26.35
C GLU A 328 -6.55 -5.54 25.92
N PRO A 329 -5.92 -6.29 26.85
CA PRO A 329 -4.88 -7.24 26.46
C PRO A 329 -5.51 -8.31 25.56
N ALA A 330 -4.90 -8.57 24.41
CA ALA A 330 -5.37 -9.60 23.48
C ALA A 330 -5.45 -10.94 24.22
N ALA A 331 -6.66 -11.48 24.38
CA ALA A 331 -6.87 -12.80 24.96
C ALA A 331 -6.07 -13.83 24.17
N THR A 332 -5.12 -14.49 24.82
CA THR A 332 -4.15 -15.41 24.19
C THR A 332 -4.78 -16.74 23.77
N ASP A 333 -6.07 -16.98 24.06
CA ASP A 333 -6.75 -18.24 23.82
C ASP A 333 -8.02 -18.08 22.97
N ALA A 334 -7.85 -18.08 21.65
CA ALA A 334 -8.82 -18.70 20.74
C ALA A 334 -8.08 -19.13 19.46
N PRO A 335 -7.98 -20.43 19.16
CA PRO A 335 -7.57 -20.86 17.83
C PRO A 335 -8.54 -20.32 16.79
N ALA A 336 -8.03 -19.67 15.78
CA ALA A 336 -8.78 -18.98 14.71
C ALA A 336 -9.56 -19.95 13.77
N ASP A 337 -9.87 -21.17 14.22
CA ASP A 337 -10.44 -22.25 13.39
C ASP A 337 -11.89 -22.63 13.72
N THR A 338 -12.62 -21.83 14.52
CA THR A 338 -14.00 -22.18 14.90
C THR A 338 -15.11 -21.27 14.39
N VAL A 339 -14.90 -20.52 13.31
CA VAL A 339 -15.99 -19.68 12.73
C VAL A 339 -16.73 -20.37 11.57
N HIS A 340 -16.39 -21.59 11.19
CA HIS A 340 -17.11 -22.35 10.15
C HIS A 340 -17.54 -23.75 10.61
N ALA A 341 -18.23 -23.86 11.74
CA ALA A 341 -18.88 -25.11 12.10
C ALA A 341 -20.08 -24.89 13.01
N HIS A 342 -21.09 -24.19 12.52
CA HIS A 342 -22.43 -24.24 13.07
C HIS A 342 -23.47 -24.19 11.95
N THR A 343 -23.53 -25.27 11.19
CA THR A 343 -24.76 -25.77 10.55
C THR A 343 -24.47 -27.20 10.14
N ALA A 344 -24.94 -28.15 10.93
CA ALA A 344 -25.38 -29.47 10.51
C ALA A 344 -25.14 -30.49 11.62
N ASP A 345 -26.08 -30.61 12.51
CA ASP A 345 -26.41 -31.89 13.13
C ASP A 345 -27.91 -31.88 13.40
N THR A 346 -28.66 -32.41 12.45
CA THR A 346 -29.97 -33.00 12.63
C THR A 346 -29.90 -34.34 11.94
N PRO A 347 -30.23 -35.44 12.60
CA PRO A 347 -30.04 -36.79 12.06
C PRO A 347 -31.02 -37.08 10.93
N ALA A 348 -30.44 -37.60 9.85
CA ALA A 348 -31.14 -38.10 8.70
C ALA A 348 -31.85 -39.41 9.05
N ASP A 349 -33.15 -39.48 8.75
CA ASP A 349 -33.75 -40.73 8.37
C ASP A 349 -34.81 -40.51 7.28
N ALA A 350 -34.74 -41.35 6.25
CA ALA A 350 -35.63 -41.60 5.12
C ALA A 350 -35.24 -41.00 3.75
N PRO A 351 -35.20 -41.85 2.71
CA PRO A 351 -34.83 -41.49 1.36
C PRO A 351 -35.99 -40.88 0.58
N ALA A 352 -35.82 -39.70 0.03
CA ALA A 352 -36.74 -39.07 -0.92
C ALA A 352 -36.14 -39.03 -2.33
N GLU A 353 -36.96 -39.38 -3.25
CA GLU A 353 -36.89 -39.48 -4.73
C GLU A 353 -36.29 -38.21 -5.40
N PRO A 354 -35.60 -38.31 -6.52
CA PRO A 354 -34.98 -37.17 -7.19
C PRO A 354 -36.00 -36.30 -7.92
N ALA A 355 -36.11 -35.05 -7.48
CA ALA A 355 -36.92 -34.03 -8.18
C ALA A 355 -36.19 -33.52 -9.46
N ALA A 356 -36.99 -33.39 -10.51
CA ALA A 356 -36.58 -32.92 -11.83
C ALA A 356 -36.06 -31.48 -11.85
N PRO A 357 -35.16 -31.10 -12.76
CA PRO A 357 -34.60 -29.75 -12.85
C PRO A 357 -35.63 -28.72 -13.33
N PRO A 358 -35.56 -27.46 -12.82
CA PRO A 358 -36.47 -26.38 -13.24
C PRO A 358 -36.19 -25.94 -14.70
N ALA A 359 -37.28 -25.64 -15.39
CA ALA A 359 -37.27 -25.19 -16.79
C ALA A 359 -36.60 -23.82 -16.96
N PRO A 360 -35.96 -23.55 -18.12
CA PRO A 360 -35.31 -22.24 -18.38
C PRO A 360 -36.35 -21.13 -18.60
N PRO A 361 -36.02 -19.87 -18.26
CA PRO A 361 -36.91 -18.73 -18.46
C PRO A 361 -37.08 -18.40 -19.96
N PRO A 362 -38.24 -17.81 -20.37
CA PRO A 362 -38.52 -17.49 -21.73
C PRO A 362 -37.64 -16.34 -22.27
N PRO A 363 -37.35 -16.30 -23.58
CA PRO A 363 -36.48 -15.27 -24.15
C PRO A 363 -37.19 -13.90 -24.13
N ALA A 364 -36.43 -12.87 -23.69
CA ALA A 364 -36.86 -11.49 -23.68
C ALA A 364 -37.08 -10.99 -25.08
N ALA A 365 -38.23 -10.35 -25.28
CA ALA A 365 -38.65 -9.74 -26.54
C ALA A 365 -37.63 -8.73 -27.06
N ALA A 366 -37.24 -8.87 -28.31
CA ALA A 366 -36.40 -7.92 -29.04
C ALA A 366 -37.11 -6.56 -29.14
N SER A 367 -36.53 -5.55 -28.48
CA SER A 367 -36.88 -4.15 -28.72
C SER A 367 -36.09 -3.63 -29.93
N SER A 368 -36.85 -3.19 -30.91
CA SER A 368 -36.45 -2.63 -32.18
C SER A 368 -35.38 -1.51 -32.08
N CYS A 369 -34.32 -1.66 -32.88
CA CYS A 369 -33.36 -0.61 -33.23
C CYS A 369 -34.05 0.56 -33.95
N PRO A 370 -33.75 1.82 -33.63
CA PRO A 370 -34.03 2.92 -34.51
C PRO A 370 -32.96 3.09 -35.59
N THR A 371 -33.47 3.29 -36.79
CA THR A 371 -32.86 3.50 -38.09
C THR A 371 -31.78 4.59 -38.10
N HIS A 372 -30.66 4.28 -38.71
CA HIS A 372 -29.58 5.19 -39.10
C HIS A 372 -30.09 6.39 -39.92
N ALA A 373 -29.74 7.61 -39.51
CA ALA A 373 -29.73 8.78 -40.35
C ALA A 373 -28.32 9.02 -40.94
N PRO A 374 -28.20 9.44 -42.20
CA PRO A 374 -26.91 9.57 -42.87
C PRO A 374 -26.22 10.87 -42.49
N ILE A 375 -24.90 10.79 -42.30
CA ILE A 375 -23.96 11.90 -42.05
C ILE A 375 -23.74 12.65 -43.37
N PRO A 376 -23.84 14.00 -43.44
CA PRO A 376 -23.46 14.74 -44.63
C PRO A 376 -21.94 14.88 -44.73
N THR A 377 -21.41 14.44 -45.87
CA THR A 377 -20.07 14.76 -46.36
C THR A 377 -19.98 16.24 -46.73
N THR A 378 -19.14 17.00 -46.06
CA THR A 378 -18.67 18.31 -46.51
C THR A 378 -17.27 18.17 -47.06
N SER A 379 -17.21 18.20 -48.39
CA SER A 379 -16.01 18.47 -49.20
C SER A 379 -15.74 19.97 -49.21
N ALA A 380 -14.48 20.30 -49.35
CA ALA A 380 -13.90 21.44 -50.03
C ALA A 380 -13.00 22.39 -49.20
N MET A 381 -11.76 22.34 -49.61
CA MET A 381 -10.98 23.50 -50.14
C MET A 381 -10.45 24.54 -49.11
N ARG A 382 -9.26 24.54 -48.85
CA ARG A 382 -8.05 25.22 -49.33
C ARG A 382 -6.93 25.05 -48.36
#